data_46e55766c2329b5d6ce71227b4cea2b1
#
_entry.id   46e55766c2329b5d6ce71227b4cea2b1
#
_cell.length_a   1.000
_cell.length_b   1.000
_cell.length_c   1.000
_cell.angle_alpha   90.00
_cell.angle_beta   90.00
_cell.angle_gamma   90.00
#
_symmetry.space_group_name_H-M   'P 1'
#
loop_
_entity.id
_entity.type
_entity.pdbx_description
1 polymer ?
#
loop_
_entity_poly.entity_id
_entity_poly.type
_entity_poly.pdbx_seq_one_letter_code
_entity_poly.pdbx_strand_id
1 'polypeptide(L)'
;LLAALSPVVRPELTGNAESPEVDNTAYSPDSRVDLITGANDNTTITDKVCSIVEQKPTIGWWGFFLLAFSVLGLLGIFVPFLIFWGVGTWGVNNPVGWGYAIVNFVFWVGIGHAGTLISAILFLFRQKWRTSINRAAEAMTIFAVICAGMFPGIHVGRAWFAYWMFPLPNQMELWPNFRSPLIWDVFAVGTYFTVSLLFWYMGMIPDLATLRDRAKHSVRKIAYGALSLGWTGSNRQWHVYERSYLLLAALATPLVLSVHSVVSFDFAVSQVPGWHTTIFPPYFVAGAIFSGFAMVLTLLVPARQLFGLKDVITLKHLENMNKIIMLTGLLVGYAYSQEFFMAWYGGVKVEKFAFINRAFGQYAWAYWIMVSCNVLAPQIFWFKKMRTNIWVMFAVSIFVNIGMWFERFVITVTSLANDYTSSAWDYYSPKLADVMIMLGAFGLFFTLFALFCRFLPFIAMSEVRGVLADQAHSRAAASARHSSEAAADSASGS
;
A
#
# COMPACT_ATOMS: atom_id res chain seq x y z
N LEU A 1 -19.70 -15.27 -13.83
CA LEU A 1 -18.51 -14.38 -13.94
C LEU A 1 -18.64 -13.36 -15.07
N LEU A 2 -19.07 -13.79 -16.28
CA LEU A 2 -19.28 -12.88 -17.42
C LEU A 2 -20.44 -11.88 -17.21
N ALA A 3 -21.49 -12.26 -16.48
CA ALA A 3 -22.57 -11.35 -16.10
C ALA A 3 -22.16 -10.27 -15.08
N ALA A 4 -21.10 -10.51 -14.29
CA ALA A 4 -20.55 -9.53 -13.35
C ALA A 4 -19.64 -8.49 -14.03
N LEU A 5 -19.29 -8.68 -15.29
CA LEU A 5 -18.45 -7.80 -16.11
C LEU A 5 -19.25 -6.83 -16.99
N SER A 6 -20.58 -6.73 -16.81
CA SER A 6 -21.37 -5.70 -17.50
C SER A 6 -20.88 -4.32 -17.14
N PRO A 7 -20.60 -3.44 -18.12
CA PRO A 7 -20.12 -2.10 -17.85
C PRO A 7 -21.16 -1.31 -17.03
N VAL A 8 -20.69 -0.44 -16.17
CA VAL A 8 -21.52 0.56 -15.51
C VAL A 8 -22.00 1.55 -16.58
N VAL A 9 -23.08 1.20 -17.25
CA VAL A 9 -23.77 2.11 -18.20
C VAL A 9 -24.45 3.18 -17.36
N ARG A 10 -24.08 4.43 -17.56
CA ARG A 10 -24.85 5.56 -17.03
C ARG A 10 -26.23 5.58 -17.69
N PRO A 11 -27.34 5.74 -16.94
CA PRO A 11 -28.70 5.64 -17.48
C PRO A 11 -29.10 6.74 -18.46
N GLU A 12 -28.24 7.72 -18.74
CA GLU A 12 -28.62 8.93 -19.47
C GLU A 12 -28.66 8.81 -21.01
N LEU A 13 -28.34 7.66 -21.60
CA LEU A 13 -28.19 7.55 -23.07
C LEU A 13 -29.06 6.48 -23.77
N THR A 14 -29.98 5.82 -23.05
CA THR A 14 -30.91 4.91 -23.73
C THR A 14 -32.34 5.19 -23.27
N GLY A 15 -33.11 5.81 -24.14
CA GLY A 15 -34.56 5.92 -23.98
C GLY A 15 -35.20 4.54 -23.90
N ASN A 16 -36.09 4.36 -22.91
CA ASN A 16 -37.09 3.33 -22.77
C ASN A 16 -36.69 1.88 -23.12
N ALA A 17 -36.03 1.23 -22.15
CA ALA A 17 -36.22 -0.20 -21.92
C ALA A 17 -36.24 -0.40 -20.40
N GLU A 18 -37.36 -0.82 -19.85
CA GLU A 18 -37.50 -1.23 -18.47
C GLU A 18 -36.51 -2.35 -18.17
N SER A 19 -35.40 -2.01 -17.49
CA SER A 19 -34.50 -2.99 -16.92
C SER A 19 -35.13 -3.55 -15.63
N PRO A 20 -35.03 -4.86 -15.34
CA PRO A 20 -35.56 -5.41 -14.10
C PRO A 20 -34.89 -4.70 -12.91
N GLU A 21 -35.69 -4.16 -12.01
CA GLU A 21 -35.25 -3.59 -10.75
C GLU A 21 -34.42 -4.63 -9.98
N VAL A 22 -33.12 -4.48 -10.00
CA VAL A 22 -32.27 -5.19 -9.07
C VAL A 22 -32.46 -4.49 -7.72
N ASP A 23 -33.15 -5.15 -6.81
CA ASP A 23 -33.34 -4.69 -5.45
C ASP A 23 -31.99 -4.47 -4.76
N ASN A 24 -31.46 -3.25 -4.84
CA ASN A 24 -30.23 -2.81 -4.19
C ASN A 24 -30.42 -2.49 -2.70
N THR A 25 -31.59 -2.76 -2.11
CA THR A 25 -31.90 -2.43 -0.72
C THR A 25 -31.38 -3.47 0.27
N ALA A 26 -30.96 -4.64 -0.19
CA ALA A 26 -30.61 -5.76 0.68
C ALA A 26 -29.20 -5.73 1.28
N TYR A 27 -28.33 -4.76 0.95
CA TYR A 27 -26.94 -4.83 1.41
C TYR A 27 -26.30 -3.49 1.75
N SER A 28 -26.54 -2.98 2.92
CA SER A 28 -25.63 -2.24 3.83
C SER A 28 -26.40 -1.43 4.87
N PRO A 29 -26.30 -1.72 6.15
CA PRO A 29 -26.78 -0.80 7.22
C PRO A 29 -26.06 0.54 7.21
N ASP A 30 -24.96 0.67 6.46
CA ASP A 30 -24.06 1.83 6.37
C ASP A 30 -24.28 2.70 5.12
N SER A 31 -25.21 2.36 4.22
CA SER A 31 -25.50 3.08 2.98
C SER A 31 -26.15 4.47 3.18
N ARG A 32 -26.49 4.80 4.43
CA ARG A 32 -27.13 6.09 4.79
C ARG A 32 -26.15 7.21 5.14
N VAL A 33 -24.84 6.93 5.22
CA VAL A 33 -23.84 7.93 5.58
C VAL A 33 -23.15 8.43 4.33
N ASP A 34 -23.29 9.70 4.05
CA ASP A 34 -22.59 10.35 2.93
C ASP A 34 -21.07 10.18 3.06
N LEU A 35 -20.43 9.71 2.01
CA LEU A 35 -18.98 9.56 1.94
C LEU A 35 -18.29 10.91 1.77
N ILE A 36 -18.92 11.82 1.03
CA ILE A 36 -18.44 13.19 0.82
C ILE A 36 -19.43 14.11 1.52
N THR A 37 -18.93 14.99 2.37
CA THR A 37 -19.73 15.88 3.21
C THR A 37 -19.57 17.33 2.76
N GLY A 38 -20.48 18.22 3.23
CA GLY A 38 -20.45 19.64 2.88
C GLY A 38 -21.15 19.95 1.54
N ALA A 39 -21.18 21.23 1.19
CA ALA A 39 -21.76 21.72 -0.07
C ALA A 39 -20.73 21.58 -1.20
N ASN A 40 -20.38 20.33 -1.56
CA ASN A 40 -19.45 20.02 -2.62
C ASN A 40 -20.22 19.73 -3.91
N ASP A 41 -19.84 20.42 -4.98
CA ASP A 41 -20.21 20.12 -6.36
C ASP A 41 -18.97 19.70 -7.18
N ASN A 42 -19.19 19.38 -8.46
CA ASN A 42 -18.11 18.94 -9.34
C ASN A 42 -17.01 20.01 -9.53
N THR A 43 -17.36 21.30 -9.48
CA THR A 43 -16.43 22.42 -9.65
C THR A 43 -15.63 22.62 -8.38
N THR A 44 -16.27 22.61 -7.23
CA THR A 44 -15.63 22.73 -5.91
C THR A 44 -14.58 21.67 -5.66
N ILE A 45 -14.87 20.38 -5.99
CA ILE A 45 -13.89 19.29 -5.86
C ILE A 45 -12.71 19.52 -6.79
N THR A 46 -12.98 19.91 -8.04
CA THR A 46 -11.90 20.19 -9.00
C THR A 46 -11.01 21.30 -8.48
N ASP A 47 -11.60 22.41 -8.01
CA ASP A 47 -10.87 23.56 -7.49
C ASP A 47 -10.04 23.19 -6.25
N LYS A 48 -10.59 22.42 -5.33
CA LYS A 48 -9.86 21.94 -4.14
C LYS A 48 -8.64 21.11 -4.52
N VAL A 49 -8.79 20.13 -5.40
CA VAL A 49 -7.67 19.23 -5.79
C VAL A 49 -6.63 19.98 -6.64
N CYS A 50 -7.09 20.77 -7.63
CA CYS A 50 -6.17 21.54 -8.47
C CYS A 50 -5.43 22.62 -7.68
N SER A 51 -6.07 23.26 -6.70
CA SER A 51 -5.44 24.29 -5.87
C SER A 51 -4.18 23.79 -5.13
N ILE A 52 -4.14 22.52 -4.71
CA ILE A 52 -2.98 21.91 -4.06
C ILE A 52 -1.76 21.98 -4.99
N VAL A 53 -1.97 21.75 -6.30
CA VAL A 53 -0.92 21.75 -7.32
C VAL A 53 -0.63 23.18 -7.83
N GLU A 54 -1.66 24.04 -7.95
CA GLU A 54 -1.54 25.38 -8.53
C GLU A 54 -0.95 26.42 -7.57
N GLN A 55 -1.30 26.33 -6.27
CA GLN A 55 -0.82 27.26 -5.24
C GLN A 55 0.69 27.19 -5.03
N LYS A 56 1.30 28.27 -4.55
CA LYS A 56 2.71 28.25 -4.14
C LYS A 56 2.90 27.31 -2.96
N PRO A 57 4.03 26.56 -2.88
CA PRO A 57 4.29 25.69 -1.75
C PRO A 57 4.40 26.51 -0.46
N THR A 58 3.79 26.00 0.61
CA THR A 58 3.86 26.61 1.94
C THR A 58 5.23 26.42 2.57
N ILE A 59 5.56 27.22 3.58
CA ILE A 59 6.78 27.05 4.38
C ILE A 59 6.83 25.65 5.00
N GLY A 60 5.68 25.13 5.46
CA GLY A 60 5.59 23.79 6.02
C GLY A 60 5.93 22.69 5.00
N TRP A 61 5.49 22.85 3.73
CA TRP A 61 5.89 21.93 2.66
C TRP A 61 7.40 21.97 2.40
N TRP A 62 7.99 23.17 2.32
CA TRP A 62 9.44 23.31 2.16
C TRP A 62 10.20 22.68 3.34
N GLY A 63 9.75 22.89 4.57
CA GLY A 63 10.38 22.29 5.75
C GLY A 63 10.34 20.76 5.69
N PHE A 64 9.20 20.17 5.38
CA PHE A 64 9.07 18.72 5.22
C PHE A 64 9.90 18.18 4.06
N PHE A 65 9.85 18.83 2.90
CA PHE A 65 10.63 18.43 1.72
C PHE A 65 12.14 18.49 1.97
N LEU A 66 12.63 19.58 2.54
CA LEU A 66 14.07 19.74 2.84
C LEU A 66 14.53 18.72 3.90
N LEU A 67 13.71 18.45 4.91
CA LEU A 67 14.01 17.40 5.88
C LEU A 67 14.11 16.03 5.20
N ALA A 68 13.09 15.64 4.44
CA ALA A 68 13.07 14.37 3.72
C ALA A 68 14.23 14.26 2.72
N PHE A 69 14.52 15.34 1.98
CA PHE A 69 15.62 15.40 1.02
C PHE A 69 17.00 15.35 1.69
N SER A 70 17.16 15.96 2.86
CA SER A 70 18.39 15.85 3.65
C SER A 70 18.61 14.41 4.13
N VAL A 71 17.56 13.75 4.58
CA VAL A 71 17.61 12.33 4.96
C VAL A 71 17.86 11.43 3.75
N LEU A 72 17.30 11.76 2.57
CA LEU A 72 17.65 11.10 1.30
C LEU A 72 19.13 11.26 0.97
N GLY A 73 19.75 12.38 1.33
CA GLY A 73 21.19 12.61 1.17
C GLY A 73 22.06 11.54 1.82
N LEU A 74 21.55 10.85 2.86
CA LEU A 74 22.24 9.71 3.46
C LEU A 74 22.45 8.56 2.46
N LEU A 75 21.50 8.30 1.56
CA LEU A 75 21.72 7.34 0.46
C LEU A 75 22.83 7.78 -0.47
N GLY A 76 22.87 9.09 -0.80
CA GLY A 76 23.92 9.67 -1.63
C GLY A 76 25.33 9.54 -1.05
N ILE A 77 25.45 9.37 0.26
CA ILE A 77 26.73 9.18 0.96
C ILE A 77 27.02 7.68 1.18
N PHE A 78 26.08 6.97 1.78
CA PHE A 78 26.33 5.60 2.28
C PHE A 78 26.19 4.51 1.22
N VAL A 79 25.42 4.73 0.14
CA VAL A 79 25.36 3.76 -0.98
C VAL A 79 26.67 3.79 -1.78
N PRO A 80 27.24 4.93 -2.21
CA PRO A 80 28.60 4.98 -2.80
C PRO A 80 29.67 4.42 -1.86
N PHE A 81 29.61 4.72 -0.57
CA PHE A 81 30.51 4.16 0.44
C PHE A 81 30.43 2.63 0.46
N LEU A 82 29.21 2.07 0.47
CA LEU A 82 28.97 0.62 0.40
C LEU A 82 29.52 0.01 -0.90
N ILE A 83 29.28 0.66 -2.06
CA ILE A 83 29.75 0.18 -3.36
C ILE A 83 31.27 0.14 -3.40
N PHE A 84 31.93 1.15 -2.84
CA PHE A 84 33.40 1.23 -2.83
C PHE A 84 34.03 0.23 -1.88
N TRP A 85 33.57 0.15 -0.63
CA TRP A 85 34.16 -0.68 0.41
C TRP A 85 33.56 -2.10 0.48
N GLY A 86 32.38 -2.30 -0.10
CA GLY A 86 31.66 -3.59 -0.11
C GLY A 86 30.79 -3.81 1.12
N VAL A 87 30.08 -4.95 1.12
CA VAL A 87 29.10 -5.32 2.17
C VAL A 87 29.71 -5.56 3.54
N GLY A 88 31.02 -5.69 3.68
CA GLY A 88 31.71 -5.75 4.98
C GLY A 88 31.55 -4.48 5.83
N THR A 89 31.05 -3.38 5.26
CA THR A 89 30.68 -2.16 5.99
C THR A 89 29.37 -2.30 6.76
N TRP A 90 28.56 -3.30 6.44
CA TRP A 90 27.37 -3.69 7.16
C TRP A 90 27.69 -4.56 8.37
N GLY A 91 26.70 -4.71 9.27
CA GLY A 91 26.80 -5.60 10.42
C GLY A 91 26.64 -7.08 10.09
N VAL A 92 26.52 -7.47 8.82
CA VAL A 92 26.43 -8.88 8.41
C VAL A 92 27.64 -9.68 8.86
N ASN A 93 27.41 -10.91 9.29
CA ASN A 93 28.41 -11.86 9.74
C ASN A 93 28.19 -13.22 9.07
N ASN A 94 28.98 -14.23 9.44
CA ASN A 94 28.93 -15.52 8.78
C ASN A 94 27.54 -16.19 8.81
N PRO A 95 26.83 -16.33 9.97
CA PRO A 95 25.48 -16.89 9.95
C PRO A 95 24.42 -15.91 9.43
N VAL A 96 24.53 -14.62 9.74
CA VAL A 96 23.53 -13.61 9.37
C VAL A 96 24.01 -12.83 8.15
N GLY A 97 23.90 -13.45 6.97
CA GLY A 97 24.15 -12.78 5.69
C GLY A 97 23.00 -11.87 5.26
N TRP A 98 21.79 -12.06 5.79
CA TRP A 98 20.60 -11.25 5.54
C TRP A 98 20.27 -10.40 6.76
N GLY A 99 20.86 -9.20 6.81
CA GLY A 99 20.61 -8.21 7.84
C GLY A 99 19.59 -7.15 7.39
N TYR A 100 19.84 -5.90 7.76
CA TYR A 100 18.94 -4.75 7.47
C TYR A 100 18.58 -4.60 5.99
N ALA A 101 19.43 -4.96 5.05
CA ALA A 101 19.13 -4.83 3.63
C ALA A 101 17.90 -5.65 3.24
N ILE A 102 17.85 -6.93 3.60
CA ILE A 102 16.70 -7.80 3.28
C ILE A 102 15.49 -7.49 4.15
N VAL A 103 15.71 -7.15 5.43
CA VAL A 103 14.62 -6.66 6.30
C VAL A 103 13.90 -5.46 5.66
N ASN A 104 14.64 -4.46 5.17
CA ASN A 104 14.07 -3.30 4.51
C ASN A 104 13.44 -3.65 3.16
N PHE A 105 14.04 -4.53 2.37
CA PHE A 105 13.44 -5.02 1.12
C PHE A 105 12.04 -5.57 1.37
N VAL A 106 11.90 -6.55 2.26
CA VAL A 106 10.62 -7.20 2.56
C VAL A 106 9.62 -6.22 3.18
N PHE A 107 10.09 -5.30 4.04
CA PHE A 107 9.26 -4.25 4.61
C PHE A 107 8.66 -3.35 3.53
N TRP A 108 9.47 -2.82 2.62
CA TRP A 108 9.00 -1.91 1.57
C TRP A 108 8.10 -2.61 0.55
N VAL A 109 8.37 -3.88 0.20
CA VAL A 109 7.45 -4.67 -0.63
C VAL A 109 6.10 -4.80 0.08
N GLY A 110 6.08 -5.05 1.40
CA GLY A 110 4.87 -5.12 2.21
C GLY A 110 4.06 -3.82 2.20
N ILE A 111 4.72 -2.68 2.40
CA ILE A 111 4.08 -1.36 2.33
C ILE A 111 3.40 -1.13 0.98
N GLY A 112 4.04 -1.54 -0.12
CA GLY A 112 3.50 -1.35 -1.47
C GLY A 112 2.15 -2.05 -1.72
N HIS A 113 1.81 -3.09 -0.98
CA HIS A 113 0.63 -3.93 -1.24
C HIS A 113 -0.72 -3.22 -1.12
N ALA A 114 -0.88 -2.36 -0.09
CA ALA A 114 -2.19 -1.80 0.22
C ALA A 114 -2.71 -0.85 -0.85
N GLY A 115 -1.84 -0.15 -1.56
CA GLY A 115 -2.30 0.77 -2.59
C GLY A 115 -3.02 0.05 -3.73
N THR A 116 -2.45 -1.05 -4.22
CA THR A 116 -3.09 -1.85 -5.25
C THR A 116 -4.34 -2.58 -4.72
N LEU A 117 -4.34 -3.01 -3.44
CA LEU A 117 -5.53 -3.58 -2.83
C LEU A 117 -6.66 -2.55 -2.75
N ILE A 118 -6.37 -1.33 -2.29
CA ILE A 118 -7.37 -0.25 -2.18
C ILE A 118 -7.89 0.13 -3.57
N SER A 119 -7.04 0.25 -4.56
CA SER A 119 -7.44 0.71 -5.88
C SER A 119 -8.03 -0.39 -6.76
N ALA A 120 -7.48 -1.60 -6.76
CA ALA A 120 -7.94 -2.70 -7.62
C ALA A 120 -8.98 -3.60 -6.96
N ILE A 121 -8.67 -4.17 -5.80
CA ILE A 121 -9.57 -5.15 -5.15
C ILE A 121 -10.88 -4.47 -4.69
N LEU A 122 -10.79 -3.33 -3.99
CA LEU A 122 -11.99 -2.60 -3.57
C LEU A 122 -12.78 -2.04 -4.76
N PHE A 123 -12.12 -1.78 -5.92
CA PHE A 123 -12.81 -1.42 -7.14
C PHE A 123 -13.63 -2.57 -7.70
N LEU A 124 -13.07 -3.77 -7.79
CA LEU A 124 -13.77 -4.96 -8.24
C LEU A 124 -14.95 -5.31 -7.32
N PHE A 125 -14.81 -5.07 -6.01
CA PHE A 125 -15.90 -5.20 -5.03
C PHE A 125 -16.85 -3.98 -4.99
N ARG A 126 -16.71 -3.03 -5.93
CA ARG A 126 -17.56 -1.82 -6.06
C ARG A 126 -17.65 -0.98 -4.79
N GLN A 127 -16.57 -0.95 -4.00
CA GLN A 127 -16.53 -0.16 -2.75
C GLN A 127 -16.30 1.32 -3.06
N LYS A 128 -17.32 2.15 -2.86
CA LYS A 128 -17.28 3.59 -3.19
C LYS A 128 -16.35 4.39 -2.26
N TRP A 129 -16.13 3.94 -1.02
CA TRP A 129 -15.29 4.66 -0.06
C TRP A 129 -13.80 4.71 -0.45
N ARG A 130 -13.34 3.87 -1.38
CA ARG A 130 -11.95 3.88 -1.86
C ARG A 130 -11.60 5.14 -2.66
N THR A 131 -12.56 5.78 -3.34
CA THR A 131 -12.33 6.80 -4.37
C THR A 131 -11.60 8.05 -3.87
N SER A 132 -11.76 8.40 -2.60
CA SER A 132 -11.10 9.55 -1.99
C SER A 132 -9.67 9.25 -1.52
N ILE A 133 -9.26 7.98 -1.48
CA ILE A 133 -7.97 7.56 -0.90
C ILE A 133 -7.09 6.77 -1.86
N ASN A 134 -7.65 6.22 -2.93
CA ASN A 134 -6.94 5.30 -3.84
C ASN A 134 -5.71 5.95 -4.48
N ARG A 135 -5.81 7.19 -4.94
CA ARG A 135 -4.71 7.88 -5.63
C ARG A 135 -3.47 8.02 -4.76
N ALA A 136 -3.65 8.44 -3.50
CA ALA A 136 -2.54 8.55 -2.54
C ALA A 136 -1.95 7.16 -2.21
N ALA A 137 -2.81 6.14 -2.11
CA ALA A 137 -2.39 4.78 -1.85
C ALA A 137 -1.62 4.15 -3.04
N GLU A 138 -2.06 4.39 -4.29
CA GLU A 138 -1.35 3.99 -5.50
C GLU A 138 0.04 4.63 -5.61
N ALA A 139 0.14 5.94 -5.36
CA ALA A 139 1.41 6.66 -5.34
C ALA A 139 2.36 6.09 -4.27
N MET A 140 1.85 5.82 -3.07
CA MET A 140 2.59 5.17 -2.00
C MET A 140 3.15 3.82 -2.46
N THR A 141 2.36 3.00 -3.17
CA THR A 141 2.81 1.72 -3.73
C THR A 141 4.03 1.88 -4.63
N ILE A 142 3.97 2.80 -5.59
CA ILE A 142 5.07 3.02 -6.54
C ILE A 142 6.34 3.44 -5.79
N PHE A 143 6.24 4.36 -4.84
CA PHE A 143 7.40 4.84 -4.09
C PHE A 143 7.97 3.76 -3.16
N ALA A 144 7.11 2.96 -2.54
CA ALA A 144 7.54 1.83 -1.72
C ALA A 144 8.27 0.76 -2.55
N VAL A 145 7.78 0.43 -3.74
CA VAL A 145 8.44 -0.56 -4.62
C VAL A 145 9.75 -0.01 -5.19
N ILE A 146 9.87 1.30 -5.44
CA ILE A 146 11.16 1.93 -5.80
C ILE A 146 12.17 1.76 -4.65
N CYS A 147 11.75 2.03 -3.41
CA CYS A 147 12.60 1.81 -2.24
C CYS A 147 12.98 0.33 -2.08
N ALA A 148 12.03 -0.59 -2.26
CA ALA A 148 12.29 -2.03 -2.19
C ALA A 148 13.30 -2.48 -3.24
N GLY A 149 13.12 -2.09 -4.50
CA GLY A 149 13.96 -2.52 -5.62
C GLY A 149 15.44 -2.11 -5.52
N MET A 150 15.75 -1.11 -4.70
CA MET A 150 17.12 -0.69 -4.44
C MET A 150 17.92 -1.75 -3.66
N PHE A 151 17.30 -2.38 -2.65
CA PHE A 151 18.01 -3.25 -1.70
C PHE A 151 18.62 -4.51 -2.32
N PRO A 152 17.92 -5.31 -3.17
CA PRO A 152 18.55 -6.42 -3.88
C PRO A 152 19.77 -5.99 -4.68
N GLY A 153 19.70 -4.86 -5.37
CA GLY A 153 20.81 -4.34 -6.19
C GLY A 153 22.07 -4.02 -5.40
N ILE A 154 21.95 -3.50 -4.18
CA ILE A 154 23.09 -3.20 -3.32
C ILE A 154 23.52 -4.39 -2.44
N HIS A 155 22.65 -5.40 -2.28
CA HIS A 155 22.91 -6.57 -1.42
C HIS A 155 23.78 -7.65 -2.08
N VAL A 156 23.86 -7.69 -3.41
CA VAL A 156 24.62 -8.72 -4.14
C VAL A 156 26.13 -8.70 -3.92
N GLY A 157 26.62 -7.87 -3.03
CA GLY A 157 28.03 -7.74 -2.65
C GLY A 157 28.78 -6.73 -3.51
N ARG A 158 28.77 -6.87 -4.81
CA ARG A 158 29.28 -5.92 -5.79
C ARG A 158 28.14 -5.43 -6.67
N ALA A 159 27.72 -4.19 -6.50
CA ALA A 159 26.52 -3.64 -7.15
C ALA A 159 26.54 -3.75 -8.69
N TRP A 160 27.70 -3.74 -9.31
CA TRP A 160 27.82 -3.91 -10.77
C TRP A 160 27.54 -5.34 -11.25
N PHE A 161 27.42 -6.32 -10.35
CA PHE A 161 26.95 -7.68 -10.68
C PHE A 161 25.43 -7.84 -10.48
N ALA A 162 24.71 -6.78 -10.15
CA ALA A 162 23.26 -6.84 -9.97
C ALA A 162 22.50 -7.36 -11.22
N TYR A 163 23.07 -7.22 -12.41
CA TYR A 163 22.51 -7.81 -13.64
C TYR A 163 22.41 -9.36 -13.60
N TRP A 164 23.15 -10.03 -12.73
CA TRP A 164 23.02 -11.49 -12.54
C TRP A 164 21.68 -11.91 -11.91
N MET A 165 20.94 -10.99 -11.33
CA MET A 165 19.58 -11.26 -10.88
C MET A 165 18.59 -11.40 -12.05
N PHE A 166 18.95 -10.94 -13.24
CA PHE A 166 18.13 -11.09 -14.43
C PHE A 166 18.44 -12.45 -15.12
N PRO A 167 17.48 -13.01 -15.89
CA PRO A 167 17.65 -14.29 -16.57
C PRO A 167 18.55 -14.16 -17.82
N LEU A 168 19.76 -13.69 -17.62
CA LEU A 168 20.79 -13.49 -18.65
C LEU A 168 21.96 -14.43 -18.37
N PRO A 169 22.62 -14.99 -19.40
CA PRO A 169 23.86 -15.70 -19.23
C PRO A 169 24.91 -14.78 -18.56
N ASN A 170 25.56 -15.26 -17.52
CA ASN A 170 26.64 -14.51 -16.87
C ASN A 170 27.98 -14.73 -17.56
N GLN A 171 29.06 -14.13 -17.03
CA GLN A 171 30.41 -14.23 -17.58
C GLN A 171 30.97 -15.67 -17.68
N MET A 172 30.39 -16.58 -16.91
CA MET A 172 30.78 -18.02 -16.91
C MET A 172 29.84 -18.87 -17.77
N GLU A 173 28.99 -18.23 -18.59
CA GLU A 173 27.98 -18.87 -19.43
C GLU A 173 26.95 -19.70 -18.62
N LEU A 174 26.80 -19.39 -17.34
CA LEU A 174 25.85 -20.03 -16.45
C LEU A 174 24.55 -19.23 -16.41
N TRP A 175 23.43 -19.93 -16.42
CA TRP A 175 22.11 -19.35 -16.22
C TRP A 175 21.77 -19.25 -14.74
N PRO A 176 20.97 -18.25 -14.33
CA PRO A 176 20.42 -18.22 -12.99
C PRO A 176 19.66 -19.51 -12.67
N ASN A 177 19.67 -19.90 -11.40
CA ASN A 177 18.91 -21.05 -10.95
C ASN A 177 17.42 -20.74 -10.87
N PHE A 178 16.66 -21.10 -11.91
CA PHE A 178 15.21 -20.89 -11.97
C PHE A 178 14.39 -21.65 -10.92
N ARG A 179 15.00 -22.53 -10.16
CA ARG A 179 14.36 -23.18 -8.99
C ARG A 179 14.48 -22.35 -7.71
N SER A 180 15.27 -21.30 -7.72
CA SER A 180 15.44 -20.39 -6.57
C SER A 180 14.31 -19.38 -6.48
N PRO A 181 13.66 -19.21 -5.32
CA PRO A 181 12.68 -18.13 -5.10
C PRO A 181 13.27 -16.74 -5.33
N LEU A 182 14.54 -16.52 -5.07
CA LEU A 182 15.22 -15.25 -5.27
C LEU A 182 15.18 -14.76 -6.72
N ILE A 183 15.19 -15.65 -7.72
CA ILE A 183 14.98 -15.25 -9.12
C ILE A 183 13.51 -14.97 -9.40
N TRP A 184 12.59 -15.68 -8.72
CA TRP A 184 11.15 -15.42 -8.89
C TRP A 184 10.75 -14.03 -8.39
N ASP A 185 11.43 -13.51 -7.37
CA ASP A 185 11.22 -12.15 -6.86
C ASP A 185 11.49 -11.09 -7.92
N VAL A 186 12.51 -11.26 -8.75
CA VAL A 186 12.82 -10.32 -9.83
C VAL A 186 11.64 -10.20 -10.79
N PHE A 187 11.04 -11.33 -11.18
CA PHE A 187 9.86 -11.34 -12.04
C PHE A 187 8.62 -10.82 -11.31
N ALA A 188 8.39 -11.27 -10.09
CA ALA A 188 7.21 -10.90 -9.31
C ALA A 188 7.19 -9.40 -9.00
N VAL A 189 8.27 -8.86 -8.42
CA VAL A 189 8.38 -7.44 -8.07
C VAL A 189 8.42 -6.56 -9.32
N GLY A 190 9.16 -6.98 -10.36
CA GLY A 190 9.22 -6.25 -11.63
C GLY A 190 7.87 -6.17 -12.35
N THR A 191 7.14 -7.29 -12.42
CA THR A 191 5.79 -7.33 -13.01
C THR A 191 4.81 -6.50 -12.16
N TYR A 192 4.88 -6.64 -10.84
CA TYR A 192 4.05 -5.86 -9.92
C TYR A 192 4.28 -4.36 -10.07
N PHE A 193 5.55 -3.93 -10.11
CA PHE A 193 5.90 -2.53 -10.33
C PHE A 193 5.32 -2.02 -11.65
N THR A 194 5.51 -2.76 -12.73
CA THR A 194 5.05 -2.35 -14.07
C THR A 194 3.52 -2.22 -14.12
N VAL A 195 2.79 -3.24 -13.65
CA VAL A 195 1.32 -3.22 -13.67
C VAL A 195 0.77 -2.13 -12.74
N SER A 196 1.34 -1.96 -11.55
CA SER A 196 0.92 -0.92 -10.62
C SER A 196 1.20 0.48 -11.16
N LEU A 197 2.34 0.69 -11.82
CA LEU A 197 2.70 1.95 -12.48
C LEU A 197 1.72 2.28 -13.61
N LEU A 198 1.41 1.31 -14.46
CA LEU A 198 0.45 1.49 -15.56
C LEU A 198 -0.96 1.77 -15.02
N PHE A 199 -1.37 1.08 -13.96
CA PHE A 199 -2.67 1.26 -13.33
C PHE A 199 -2.81 2.66 -12.72
N TRP A 200 -1.81 3.09 -11.94
CA TRP A 200 -1.74 4.43 -11.37
C TRP A 200 -1.72 5.53 -12.44
N TYR A 201 -0.86 5.37 -13.47
CA TYR A 201 -0.75 6.32 -14.56
C TYR A 201 -2.05 6.43 -15.37
N MET A 202 -2.64 5.29 -15.74
CA MET A 202 -3.92 5.24 -16.44
C MET A 202 -4.99 6.01 -15.67
N GLY A 203 -5.10 5.76 -14.35
CA GLY A 203 -6.04 6.46 -13.50
C GLY A 203 -5.85 7.98 -13.47
N MET A 204 -4.61 8.48 -13.65
CA MET A 204 -4.30 9.91 -13.64
C MET A 204 -4.61 10.65 -14.94
N ILE A 205 -4.73 9.98 -16.07
CA ILE A 205 -4.84 10.62 -17.40
C ILE A 205 -5.95 11.70 -17.45
N PRO A 206 -7.21 11.45 -17.02
CA PRO A 206 -8.25 12.48 -17.04
C PRO A 206 -7.96 13.68 -16.13
N ASP A 207 -7.35 13.40 -14.98
CA ASP A 207 -7.01 14.43 -13.99
C ASP A 207 -5.83 15.29 -14.46
N LEU A 208 -4.84 14.69 -15.13
CA LEU A 208 -3.72 15.42 -15.77
C LEU A 208 -4.20 16.31 -16.91
N ALA A 209 -5.20 15.87 -17.69
CA ALA A 209 -5.81 16.71 -18.71
C ALA A 209 -6.51 17.93 -18.08
N THR A 210 -7.18 17.75 -16.96
CA THR A 210 -7.79 18.87 -16.20
C THR A 210 -6.71 19.86 -15.73
N LEU A 211 -5.57 19.38 -15.22
CA LEU A 211 -4.45 20.25 -14.83
C LEU A 211 -3.80 20.94 -16.02
N ARG A 212 -3.69 20.28 -17.19
CA ARG A 212 -3.23 20.88 -18.45
C ARG A 212 -4.10 22.09 -18.85
N ASP A 213 -5.41 21.89 -18.82
CA ASP A 213 -6.36 22.93 -19.29
C ASP A 213 -6.39 24.14 -18.35
N ARG A 214 -6.07 23.93 -17.07
CA ARG A 214 -5.97 24.99 -16.05
C ARG A 214 -4.57 25.62 -15.94
N ALA A 215 -3.55 25.00 -16.56
CA ALA A 215 -2.15 25.43 -16.39
C ALA A 215 -1.89 26.84 -16.99
N LYS A 216 -1.47 27.78 -16.16
CA LYS A 216 -1.12 29.15 -16.56
C LYS A 216 0.28 29.24 -17.20
N HIS A 217 1.21 28.37 -16.82
CA HIS A 217 2.60 28.37 -17.30
C HIS A 217 2.77 27.39 -18.45
N SER A 218 3.44 27.84 -19.53
CA SER A 218 3.68 27.04 -20.74
C SER A 218 4.37 25.70 -20.44
N VAL A 219 5.39 25.69 -19.58
CA VAL A 219 6.09 24.45 -19.21
C VAL A 219 5.18 23.43 -18.56
N ARG A 220 4.34 23.86 -17.61
CA ARG A 220 3.35 22.95 -16.97
C ARG A 220 2.31 22.46 -17.97
N LYS A 221 1.83 23.35 -18.87
CA LYS A 221 0.88 23.00 -19.91
C LYS A 221 1.42 21.93 -20.84
N ILE A 222 2.67 22.07 -21.27
CA ILE A 222 3.37 21.09 -22.12
C ILE A 222 3.57 19.78 -21.36
N ALA A 223 4.06 19.81 -20.12
CA ALA A 223 4.30 18.62 -19.31
C ALA A 223 3.01 17.81 -19.06
N TYR A 224 1.93 18.48 -18.58
CA TYR A 224 0.65 17.81 -18.38
C TYR A 224 -0.01 17.42 -19.71
N GLY A 225 0.23 18.18 -20.79
CA GLY A 225 -0.22 17.84 -22.14
C GLY A 225 0.39 16.53 -22.65
N ALA A 226 1.70 16.37 -22.49
CA ALA A 226 2.39 15.14 -22.81
C ALA A 226 1.92 13.95 -21.96
N LEU A 227 1.82 14.16 -20.63
CA LEU A 227 1.39 13.13 -19.69
C LEU A 227 -0.10 12.75 -19.85
N SER A 228 -0.96 13.62 -20.35
CA SER A 228 -2.38 13.32 -20.58
C SER A 228 -2.65 12.58 -21.90
N LEU A 229 -1.62 12.28 -22.69
CA LEU A 229 -1.70 11.51 -23.95
C LEU A 229 -2.82 11.97 -24.90
N GLY A 230 -3.04 13.29 -25.01
CA GLY A 230 -4.07 13.85 -25.86
C GLY A 230 -5.50 13.62 -25.40
N TRP A 231 -5.71 13.39 -24.10
CA TRP A 231 -7.04 13.22 -23.52
C TRP A 231 -7.92 14.48 -23.73
N THR A 232 -9.09 14.29 -24.34
CA THR A 232 -10.08 15.35 -24.63
C THR A 232 -11.40 15.15 -23.90
N GLY A 233 -11.60 14.01 -23.20
CA GLY A 233 -12.83 13.69 -22.49
C GLY A 233 -13.99 13.26 -23.37
N SER A 234 -13.72 12.80 -24.62
CA SER A 234 -14.77 12.28 -25.50
C SER A 234 -15.38 10.99 -24.97
N ASN A 235 -16.66 10.73 -25.31
CA ASN A 235 -17.36 9.51 -24.89
C ASN A 235 -16.58 8.22 -25.26
N ARG A 236 -15.95 8.20 -26.44
CA ARG A 236 -15.12 7.08 -26.88
C ARG A 236 -13.91 6.88 -25.96
N GLN A 237 -13.25 7.97 -25.56
CA GLN A 237 -12.09 7.89 -24.65
C GLN A 237 -12.52 7.41 -23.27
N TRP A 238 -13.64 7.90 -22.74
CA TRP A 238 -14.18 7.42 -21.46
C TRP A 238 -14.49 5.93 -21.50
N HIS A 239 -15.15 5.47 -22.54
CA HIS A 239 -15.49 4.05 -22.68
C HIS A 239 -14.24 3.14 -22.77
N VAL A 240 -13.21 3.55 -23.51
CA VAL A 240 -11.94 2.83 -23.57
C VAL A 240 -11.23 2.86 -22.22
N TYR A 241 -11.22 4.02 -21.55
CA TYR A 241 -10.62 4.20 -20.22
C TYR A 241 -11.25 3.26 -19.19
N GLU A 242 -12.56 3.23 -19.07
CA GLU A 242 -13.28 2.40 -18.09
C GLU A 242 -12.98 0.90 -18.32
N ARG A 243 -12.98 0.46 -19.55
CA ARG A 243 -12.63 -0.93 -19.91
C ARG A 243 -11.17 -1.27 -19.58
N SER A 244 -10.26 -0.40 -19.95
CA SER A 244 -8.83 -0.61 -19.69
C SER A 244 -8.51 -0.55 -18.20
N TYR A 245 -9.13 0.36 -17.46
CA TYR A 245 -8.98 0.47 -16.01
C TYR A 245 -9.52 -0.78 -15.30
N LEU A 246 -10.67 -1.31 -15.73
CA LEU A 246 -11.23 -2.56 -15.22
C LEU A 246 -10.32 -3.76 -15.51
N LEU A 247 -9.76 -3.84 -16.73
CA LEU A 247 -8.83 -4.92 -17.11
C LEU A 247 -7.55 -4.88 -16.26
N LEU A 248 -6.96 -3.69 -16.08
CA LEU A 248 -5.78 -3.52 -15.24
C LEU A 248 -6.08 -3.84 -13.76
N ALA A 249 -7.24 -3.48 -13.24
CA ALA A 249 -7.66 -3.84 -11.89
C ALA A 249 -7.80 -5.36 -11.75
N ALA A 250 -8.41 -6.03 -12.74
CA ALA A 250 -8.55 -7.48 -12.75
C ALA A 250 -7.19 -8.19 -12.81
N LEU A 251 -6.22 -7.65 -13.55
CA LEU A 251 -4.85 -8.17 -13.61
C LEU A 251 -4.07 -7.90 -12.32
N ALA A 252 -4.20 -6.69 -11.76
CA ALA A 252 -3.48 -6.29 -10.55
C ALA A 252 -3.92 -7.08 -9.31
N THR A 253 -5.17 -7.52 -9.25
CA THR A 253 -5.74 -8.22 -8.09
C THR A 253 -5.03 -9.54 -7.76
N PRO A 254 -4.91 -10.55 -8.65
CA PRO A 254 -4.15 -11.75 -8.35
C PRO A 254 -2.66 -11.46 -8.21
N LEU A 255 -2.15 -10.47 -8.93
CA LEU A 255 -0.74 -10.11 -8.89
C LEU A 255 -0.33 -9.56 -7.51
N VAL A 256 -1.15 -8.72 -6.88
CA VAL A 256 -0.85 -8.21 -5.53
C VAL A 256 -0.76 -9.33 -4.50
N LEU A 257 -1.60 -10.35 -4.60
CA LEU A 257 -1.56 -11.51 -3.69
C LEU A 257 -0.34 -12.40 -3.98
N SER A 258 -0.04 -12.64 -5.27
CA SER A 258 1.04 -13.53 -5.67
C SER A 258 2.43 -12.97 -5.36
N VAL A 259 2.67 -11.68 -5.53
CA VAL A 259 3.98 -11.07 -5.27
C VAL A 259 4.45 -11.33 -3.85
N HIS A 260 3.59 -11.06 -2.86
CA HIS A 260 3.99 -11.26 -1.46
C HIS A 260 4.06 -12.73 -1.06
N SER A 261 3.28 -13.59 -1.74
CA SER A 261 3.42 -15.03 -1.62
C SER A 261 4.78 -15.49 -2.17
N VAL A 262 5.23 -14.96 -3.31
CA VAL A 262 6.55 -15.27 -3.89
C VAL A 262 7.67 -14.82 -2.96
N VAL A 263 7.68 -13.58 -2.49
CA VAL A 263 8.66 -13.08 -1.50
C VAL A 263 8.68 -13.94 -0.24
N SER A 264 7.53 -14.49 0.18
CA SER A 264 7.49 -15.39 1.34
C SER A 264 8.21 -16.73 1.09
N PHE A 265 8.29 -17.18 -0.17
CA PHE A 265 8.98 -18.42 -0.50
C PHE A 265 10.49 -18.33 -0.31
N ASP A 266 11.10 -17.15 -0.26
CA ASP A 266 12.49 -16.98 0.13
C ASP A 266 12.77 -17.58 1.51
N PHE A 267 11.76 -17.58 2.35
CA PHE A 267 11.79 -18.16 3.69
C PHE A 267 11.13 -19.54 3.74
N ALA A 268 9.91 -19.66 3.21
CA ALA A 268 9.07 -20.85 3.36
C ALA A 268 9.65 -22.13 2.74
N VAL A 269 10.42 -22.03 1.66
CA VAL A 269 11.06 -23.20 1.00
C VAL A 269 12.51 -23.41 1.42
N SER A 270 13.03 -22.59 2.35
CA SER A 270 14.37 -22.77 2.91
C SER A 270 14.38 -23.90 3.94
N GLN A 271 15.58 -24.33 4.33
CA GLN A 271 15.78 -25.34 5.38
C GLN A 271 16.12 -24.72 6.73
N VAL A 272 16.15 -23.39 6.86
CA VAL A 272 16.51 -22.70 8.10
C VAL A 272 15.42 -22.91 9.15
N PRO A 273 15.79 -23.22 10.42
CA PRO A 273 14.81 -23.41 11.49
C PRO A 273 13.95 -22.17 11.71
N GLY A 274 12.64 -22.36 11.78
CA GLY A 274 11.67 -21.28 11.93
C GLY A 274 11.33 -20.52 10.63
N TRP A 275 11.88 -20.93 9.48
CA TRP A 275 11.52 -20.36 8.17
C TRP A 275 10.61 -21.29 7.36
N HIS A 276 10.94 -22.59 7.28
CA HIS A 276 10.20 -23.53 6.44
C HIS A 276 8.84 -23.87 7.06
N THR A 277 7.85 -23.07 6.70
CA THR A 277 6.46 -23.27 7.14
C THR A 277 5.48 -22.88 6.05
N THR A 278 4.40 -23.66 5.94
CA THR A 278 3.35 -23.44 4.93
C THR A 278 2.47 -22.22 5.22
N ILE A 279 2.52 -21.68 6.44
CA ILE A 279 1.73 -20.49 6.80
C ILE A 279 2.33 -19.18 6.26
N PHE A 280 3.60 -19.16 5.88
CA PHE A 280 4.27 -17.93 5.45
C PHE A 280 3.58 -17.22 4.28
N PRO A 281 3.18 -17.86 3.17
CA PRO A 281 2.52 -17.14 2.08
C PRO A 281 1.26 -16.39 2.51
N PRO A 282 0.23 -16.98 3.12
CA PRO A 282 -0.94 -16.25 3.56
C PRO A 282 -0.64 -15.26 4.70
N TYR A 283 0.30 -15.57 5.57
CA TYR A 283 0.74 -14.71 6.66
C TYR A 283 1.42 -13.43 6.13
N PHE A 284 2.34 -13.57 5.18
CA PHE A 284 3.02 -12.43 4.56
C PHE A 284 2.05 -11.52 3.82
N VAL A 285 1.07 -12.08 3.11
CA VAL A 285 0.00 -11.31 2.45
C VAL A 285 -0.83 -10.54 3.47
N ALA A 286 -1.27 -11.19 4.55
CA ALA A 286 -2.04 -10.52 5.62
C ALA A 286 -1.25 -9.39 6.28
N GLY A 287 0.04 -9.63 6.58
CA GLY A 287 0.95 -8.62 7.13
C GLY A 287 1.21 -7.46 6.18
N ALA A 288 1.30 -7.71 4.86
CA ALA A 288 1.44 -6.67 3.86
C ALA A 288 0.20 -5.77 3.76
N ILE A 289 -0.99 -6.36 3.79
CA ILE A 289 -2.25 -5.59 3.85
C ILE A 289 -2.28 -4.74 5.13
N PHE A 290 -1.95 -5.34 6.25
CA PHE A 290 -1.92 -4.71 7.57
C PHE A 290 -1.00 -3.49 7.61
N SER A 291 0.28 -3.68 7.23
CA SER A 291 1.28 -2.60 7.22
C SER A 291 0.97 -1.52 6.19
N GLY A 292 0.51 -1.92 5.01
CA GLY A 292 0.20 -0.98 3.95
C GLY A 292 -0.98 -0.08 4.27
N PHE A 293 -2.08 -0.60 4.86
CA PHE A 293 -3.18 0.25 5.35
C PHE A 293 -2.73 1.18 6.47
N ALA A 294 -1.86 0.73 7.36
CA ALA A 294 -1.26 1.58 8.39
C ALA A 294 -0.43 2.71 7.78
N MET A 295 0.39 2.42 6.76
CA MET A 295 1.18 3.45 6.08
C MET A 295 0.28 4.45 5.33
N VAL A 296 -0.78 3.99 4.65
CA VAL A 296 -1.77 4.90 4.03
C VAL A 296 -2.38 5.84 5.06
N LEU A 297 -2.76 5.35 6.25
CA LEU A 297 -3.24 6.21 7.34
C LEU A 297 -2.18 7.20 7.82
N THR A 298 -0.93 6.75 7.97
CA THR A 298 0.20 7.60 8.37
C THR A 298 0.38 8.78 7.39
N LEU A 299 0.12 8.57 6.10
CA LEU A 299 0.21 9.62 5.08
C LEU A 299 -1.07 10.47 4.98
N LEU A 300 -2.24 9.83 5.02
CA LEU A 300 -3.51 10.52 4.79
C LEU A 300 -3.94 11.41 5.97
N VAL A 301 -3.65 11.02 7.21
CA VAL A 301 -4.07 11.82 8.38
C VAL A 301 -3.43 13.21 8.37
N PRO A 302 -2.10 13.37 8.19
CA PRO A 302 -1.50 14.68 8.02
C PRO A 302 -1.96 15.40 6.73
N ALA A 303 -2.00 14.70 5.59
CA ALA A 303 -2.38 15.30 4.31
C ALA A 303 -3.82 15.86 4.35
N ARG A 304 -4.77 15.14 4.97
CA ARG A 304 -6.15 15.57 5.19
C ARG A 304 -6.23 16.89 5.95
N GLN A 305 -5.35 17.09 6.93
CA GLN A 305 -5.28 18.33 7.72
C GLN A 305 -4.65 19.47 6.90
N LEU A 306 -3.47 19.20 6.31
CA LEU A 306 -2.65 20.19 5.61
C LEU A 306 -3.32 20.74 4.35
N PHE A 307 -4.02 19.88 3.61
CA PHE A 307 -4.69 20.26 2.36
C PHE A 307 -6.17 20.62 2.53
N GLY A 308 -6.70 20.64 3.76
CA GLY A 308 -8.11 21.00 4.02
C GLY A 308 -9.12 20.02 3.43
N LEU A 309 -8.78 18.75 3.28
CA LEU A 309 -9.58 17.71 2.61
C LEU A 309 -10.54 16.95 3.56
N LYS A 310 -10.97 17.59 4.66
CA LYS A 310 -11.79 16.92 5.69
C LYS A 310 -13.17 16.48 5.21
N ASP A 311 -13.70 17.15 4.24
CA ASP A 311 -15.00 16.91 3.61
C ASP A 311 -14.95 15.84 2.50
N VAL A 312 -13.80 15.62 1.89
CA VAL A 312 -13.58 14.60 0.85
C VAL A 312 -13.02 13.30 1.47
N ILE A 313 -12.03 13.42 2.38
CA ILE A 313 -11.52 12.30 3.17
C ILE A 313 -12.17 12.36 4.55
N THR A 314 -13.39 11.83 4.66
CA THR A 314 -14.17 11.88 5.89
C THR A 314 -13.69 10.87 6.94
N LEU A 315 -14.17 10.99 8.18
CA LEU A 315 -13.88 10.01 9.24
C LEU A 315 -14.35 8.60 8.88
N LYS A 316 -15.37 8.47 8.02
CA LYS A 316 -15.86 7.17 7.56
C LYS A 316 -14.83 6.39 6.75
N HIS A 317 -14.08 7.07 5.87
CA HIS A 317 -12.97 6.47 5.14
C HIS A 317 -11.92 5.91 6.10
N LEU A 318 -11.49 6.72 7.06
CA LEU A 318 -10.47 6.35 8.06
C LEU A 318 -10.97 5.23 8.98
N GLU A 319 -12.24 5.27 9.40
CA GLU A 319 -12.85 4.20 10.21
C GLU A 319 -12.85 2.86 9.47
N ASN A 320 -13.19 2.85 8.17
CA ASN A 320 -13.18 1.63 7.37
C ASN A 320 -11.76 1.06 7.23
N MET A 321 -10.75 1.91 7.07
CA MET A 321 -9.35 1.48 7.08
C MET A 321 -8.96 0.86 8.41
N ASN A 322 -9.37 1.44 9.55
CA ASN A 322 -9.11 0.89 10.88
C ASN A 322 -9.78 -0.48 11.09
N LYS A 323 -10.96 -0.71 10.51
CA LYS A 323 -11.60 -2.03 10.55
C LYS A 323 -10.78 -3.08 9.80
N ILE A 324 -10.18 -2.71 8.66
CA ILE A 324 -9.30 -3.62 7.92
C ILE A 324 -8.01 -3.87 8.68
N ILE A 325 -7.39 -2.83 9.27
CA ILE A 325 -6.22 -2.97 10.13
C ILE A 325 -6.51 -3.91 11.30
N MET A 326 -7.65 -3.76 11.96
CA MET A 326 -8.04 -4.64 13.06
C MET A 326 -8.18 -6.10 12.59
N LEU A 327 -8.88 -6.33 11.48
CA LEU A 327 -9.07 -7.67 10.92
C LEU A 327 -7.75 -8.32 10.53
N THR A 328 -6.90 -7.61 9.79
CA THR A 328 -5.62 -8.15 9.33
C THR A 328 -4.61 -8.29 10.48
N GLY A 329 -4.67 -7.42 11.49
CA GLY A 329 -3.90 -7.56 12.72
C GLY A 329 -4.27 -8.82 13.51
N LEU A 330 -5.57 -9.20 13.54
CA LEU A 330 -5.99 -10.49 14.11
C LEU A 330 -5.44 -11.69 13.32
N LEU A 331 -5.43 -11.60 11.98
CA LEU A 331 -4.85 -12.65 11.14
C LEU A 331 -3.33 -12.79 11.37
N VAL A 332 -2.62 -11.68 11.52
CA VAL A 332 -1.19 -11.67 11.84
C VAL A 332 -0.94 -12.28 13.23
N GLY A 333 -1.72 -11.90 14.24
CA GLY A 333 -1.63 -12.48 15.59
C GLY A 333 -1.94 -13.98 15.61
N TYR A 334 -2.92 -14.42 14.82
CA TYR A 334 -3.20 -15.84 14.60
C TYR A 334 -1.99 -16.55 13.98
N ALA A 335 -1.36 -15.97 12.95
CA ALA A 335 -0.18 -16.56 12.32
C ALA A 335 0.98 -16.72 13.31
N TYR A 336 1.27 -15.72 14.14
CA TYR A 336 2.28 -15.84 15.21
C TYR A 336 1.98 -17.01 16.17
N SER A 337 0.71 -17.15 16.55
CA SER A 337 0.29 -18.26 17.42
C SER A 337 0.46 -19.61 16.74
N GLN A 338 0.15 -19.70 15.45
CA GLN A 338 0.30 -20.92 14.67
C GLN A 338 1.76 -21.34 14.49
N GLU A 339 2.68 -20.39 14.29
CA GLU A 339 4.11 -20.69 14.23
C GLU A 339 4.59 -21.38 15.52
N PHE A 340 4.26 -20.82 16.68
CA PHE A 340 4.59 -21.44 17.97
C PHE A 340 3.91 -22.78 18.19
N PHE A 341 2.64 -22.89 17.84
CA PHE A 341 1.89 -24.13 17.94
C PHE A 341 2.52 -25.24 17.08
N MET A 342 2.87 -24.93 15.82
CA MET A 342 3.46 -25.91 14.90
C MET A 342 4.86 -26.34 15.34
N ALA A 343 5.67 -25.43 15.85
CA ALA A 343 6.99 -25.76 16.42
C ALA A 343 6.87 -26.67 17.65
N TRP A 344 5.85 -26.45 18.49
CA TRP A 344 5.57 -27.31 19.64
C TRP A 344 5.00 -28.67 19.22
N TYR A 345 3.99 -28.68 18.34
CA TYR A 345 3.31 -29.90 17.88
C TYR A 345 4.21 -30.82 17.06
N GLY A 346 5.02 -30.25 16.15
CA GLY A 346 5.95 -30.99 15.30
C GLY A 346 7.06 -31.72 16.09
N GLY A 347 7.31 -31.32 17.32
CA GLY A 347 8.22 -32.04 18.23
C GLY A 347 9.72 -31.93 17.91
N VAL A 348 10.09 -31.23 16.81
CA VAL A 348 11.48 -31.04 16.38
C VAL A 348 12.19 -30.11 17.37
N LYS A 349 13.27 -30.61 18.00
CA LYS A 349 13.95 -29.86 19.09
C LYS A 349 14.52 -28.53 18.60
N VAL A 350 15.07 -28.48 17.38
CA VAL A 350 15.66 -27.25 16.83
C VAL A 350 14.62 -26.19 16.54
N GLU A 351 13.45 -26.60 16.00
CA GLU A 351 12.33 -25.69 15.78
C GLU A 351 11.79 -25.13 17.10
N LYS A 352 11.57 -25.98 18.11
CA LYS A 352 11.17 -25.52 19.45
C LYS A 352 12.15 -24.52 20.02
N PHE A 353 13.45 -24.81 19.87
CA PHE A 353 14.50 -23.90 20.35
C PHE A 353 14.43 -22.56 19.61
N ALA A 354 14.30 -22.54 18.27
CA ALA A 354 14.23 -21.32 17.47
C ALA A 354 13.10 -20.40 17.94
N PHE A 355 11.89 -20.93 18.20
CA PHE A 355 10.75 -20.12 18.65
C PHE A 355 10.88 -19.70 20.12
N ILE A 356 11.38 -20.54 21.02
CA ILE A 356 11.65 -20.14 22.40
C ILE A 356 12.70 -19.03 22.42
N ASN A 357 13.76 -19.17 21.62
CA ASN A 357 14.82 -18.17 21.51
C ASN A 357 14.34 -16.85 20.94
N ARG A 358 13.37 -16.83 20.02
CA ARG A 358 12.71 -15.58 19.56
C ARG A 358 12.07 -14.85 20.72
N ALA A 359 11.34 -15.54 21.61
CA ALA A 359 10.59 -14.94 22.70
C ALA A 359 11.46 -14.60 23.93
N PHE A 360 12.53 -15.34 24.20
CA PHE A 360 13.28 -15.25 25.44
C PHE A 360 14.81 -15.17 25.27
N GLY A 361 15.31 -15.21 24.02
CA GLY A 361 16.74 -15.16 23.71
C GLY A 361 17.27 -13.74 23.49
N GLN A 362 18.37 -13.67 22.74
CA GLN A 362 19.14 -12.44 22.52
C GLN A 362 18.33 -11.30 21.87
N TYR A 363 17.37 -11.64 21.04
CA TYR A 363 16.51 -10.69 20.31
C TYR A 363 15.09 -10.60 20.90
N ALA A 364 14.86 -11.08 22.12
CA ALA A 364 13.54 -11.04 22.76
C ALA A 364 12.93 -9.61 22.78
N TRP A 365 13.76 -8.60 22.96
CA TRP A 365 13.32 -7.21 22.91
C TRP A 365 12.64 -6.84 21.57
N ALA A 366 13.20 -7.27 20.45
CA ALA A 366 12.63 -7.03 19.12
C ALA A 366 11.31 -7.80 18.92
N TYR A 367 11.26 -9.05 19.38
CA TYR A 367 10.06 -9.88 19.35
C TYR A 367 8.90 -9.24 20.16
N TRP A 368 9.16 -8.76 21.36
CA TRP A 368 8.11 -8.18 22.19
C TRP A 368 7.66 -6.80 21.69
N ILE A 369 8.54 -6.01 21.06
CA ILE A 369 8.12 -4.79 20.32
C ILE A 369 7.18 -5.19 19.19
N MET A 370 7.54 -6.19 18.40
CA MET A 370 6.70 -6.71 17.31
C MET A 370 5.30 -7.11 17.80
N VAL A 371 5.24 -7.94 18.85
CA VAL A 371 3.96 -8.43 19.40
C VAL A 371 3.12 -7.27 19.96
N SER A 372 3.74 -6.37 20.71
CA SER A 372 3.04 -5.22 21.29
C SER A 372 2.45 -4.30 20.22
N CYS A 373 3.19 -4.04 19.15
CA CYS A 373 2.78 -3.14 18.08
C CYS A 373 1.78 -3.78 17.12
N ASN A 374 1.94 -5.07 16.77
CA ASN A 374 1.13 -5.73 15.74
C ASN A 374 -0.10 -6.43 16.33
N VAL A 375 -0.02 -6.97 17.55
CA VAL A 375 -1.10 -7.73 18.15
C VAL A 375 -1.88 -6.90 19.16
N LEU A 376 -1.20 -6.23 20.09
CA LEU A 376 -1.89 -5.54 21.19
C LEU A 376 -2.42 -4.15 20.77
N ALA A 377 -1.60 -3.34 20.08
CA ALA A 377 -2.01 -1.97 19.75
C ALA A 377 -3.27 -1.88 18.87
N PRO A 378 -3.49 -2.72 17.83
CA PRO A 378 -4.69 -2.66 17.01
C PRO A 378 -5.97 -3.05 17.75
N GLN A 379 -5.90 -3.76 18.89
CA GLN A 379 -7.08 -4.15 19.67
C GLN A 379 -7.85 -2.95 20.22
N ILE A 380 -7.22 -1.78 20.33
CA ILE A 380 -7.91 -0.56 20.75
C ILE A 380 -9.05 -0.18 19.79
N PHE A 381 -8.99 -0.64 18.55
CA PHE A 381 -10.01 -0.35 17.52
C PHE A 381 -11.32 -1.11 17.72
N TRP A 382 -11.42 -2.06 18.66
CA TRP A 382 -12.69 -2.62 19.06
C TRP A 382 -13.64 -1.54 19.60
N PHE A 383 -13.10 -0.54 20.30
CA PHE A 383 -13.88 0.56 20.83
C PHE A 383 -14.16 1.61 19.75
N LYS A 384 -15.44 1.82 19.37
CA LYS A 384 -15.84 2.78 18.33
C LYS A 384 -15.26 4.19 18.60
N LYS A 385 -15.28 4.64 19.86
CA LYS A 385 -14.74 5.96 20.27
C LYS A 385 -13.24 6.11 19.93
N MET A 386 -12.45 5.05 20.10
CA MET A 386 -11.02 5.04 19.77
C MET A 386 -10.80 4.89 18.26
N ARG A 387 -11.58 4.01 17.60
CA ARG A 387 -11.51 3.79 16.16
C ARG A 387 -11.86 5.03 15.31
N THR A 388 -12.60 5.99 15.88
CA THR A 388 -12.95 7.26 15.21
C THR A 388 -12.12 8.45 15.66
N ASN A 389 -11.20 8.28 16.61
CA ASN A 389 -10.31 9.34 17.08
C ASN A 389 -9.05 9.41 16.18
N ILE A 390 -8.83 10.57 15.55
CA ILE A 390 -7.75 10.80 14.58
C ILE A 390 -6.37 10.60 15.20
N TRP A 391 -6.16 11.05 16.43
CA TRP A 391 -4.86 10.92 17.09
C TRP A 391 -4.54 9.47 17.45
N VAL A 392 -5.55 8.71 17.90
CA VAL A 392 -5.40 7.27 18.16
C VAL A 392 -5.11 6.51 16.88
N MET A 393 -5.86 6.79 15.79
CA MET A 393 -5.61 6.19 14.47
C MET A 393 -4.18 6.41 13.99
N PHE A 394 -3.71 7.65 14.09
CA PHE A 394 -2.37 8.03 13.66
C PHE A 394 -1.30 7.35 14.51
N ALA A 395 -1.44 7.36 15.84
CA ALA A 395 -0.50 6.70 16.76
C ALA A 395 -0.43 5.18 16.49
N VAL A 396 -1.58 4.51 16.38
CA VAL A 396 -1.64 3.07 16.09
C VAL A 396 -1.03 2.77 14.71
N SER A 397 -1.26 3.60 13.69
CA SER A 397 -0.67 3.40 12.37
C SER A 397 0.86 3.45 12.41
N ILE A 398 1.45 4.32 13.22
CA ILE A 398 2.90 4.37 13.44
C ILE A 398 3.39 3.12 14.15
N PHE A 399 2.70 2.71 15.26
CA PHE A 399 3.07 1.49 15.98
C PHE A 399 3.02 0.26 15.08
N VAL A 400 2.00 0.13 14.24
CA VAL A 400 1.91 -0.97 13.28
C VAL A 400 3.09 -0.97 12.30
N ASN A 401 3.46 0.18 11.75
CA ASN A 401 4.62 0.26 10.84
C ASN A 401 5.92 -0.11 11.53
N ILE A 402 6.12 0.33 12.77
CA ILE A 402 7.28 -0.08 13.60
C ILE A 402 7.24 -1.59 13.84
N GLY A 403 6.12 -2.12 14.28
CA GLY A 403 5.96 -3.55 14.57
C GLY A 403 6.19 -4.44 13.36
N MET A 404 5.74 -4.01 12.17
CA MET A 404 5.94 -4.74 10.93
C MET A 404 7.39 -4.72 10.45
N TRP A 405 8.12 -3.64 10.69
CA TRP A 405 9.55 -3.63 10.46
C TRP A 405 10.28 -4.59 11.41
N PHE A 406 9.94 -4.60 12.69
CA PHE A 406 10.49 -5.56 13.67
C PHE A 406 10.09 -7.00 13.35
N GLU A 407 8.91 -7.23 12.80
CA GLU A 407 8.51 -8.56 12.32
C GLU A 407 9.49 -9.10 11.27
N ARG A 408 9.81 -8.28 10.25
CA ARG A 408 10.78 -8.67 9.22
C ARG A 408 12.17 -8.89 9.81
N PHE A 409 12.56 -8.07 10.78
CA PHE A 409 13.81 -8.26 11.50
C PHE A 409 13.82 -9.59 12.30
N VAL A 410 12.77 -9.86 13.06
CA VAL A 410 12.66 -11.09 13.86
C VAL A 410 12.68 -12.33 12.96
N ILE A 411 11.88 -12.36 11.90
CA ILE A 411 11.86 -13.51 10.97
C ILE A 411 13.25 -13.72 10.38
N THR A 412 13.89 -12.68 9.86
CA THR A 412 15.14 -12.81 9.11
C THR A 412 16.32 -13.08 10.03
N VAL A 413 16.54 -12.23 11.02
CA VAL A 413 17.78 -12.22 11.80
C VAL A 413 17.82 -13.32 12.84
N THR A 414 16.71 -13.55 13.57
CA THR A 414 16.74 -14.51 14.69
C THR A 414 16.95 -15.95 14.23
N SER A 415 16.37 -16.34 13.10
CA SER A 415 16.54 -17.68 12.54
C SER A 415 17.93 -17.91 11.97
N LEU A 416 18.51 -16.91 11.30
CA LEU A 416 19.88 -17.02 10.77
C LEU A 416 20.94 -17.00 11.88
N ALA A 417 20.75 -16.18 12.91
CA ALA A 417 21.69 -16.08 14.04
C ALA A 417 21.84 -17.39 14.82
N ASN A 418 20.82 -18.25 14.81
CA ASN A 418 20.75 -19.49 15.56
C ASN A 418 20.22 -20.64 14.68
N ASP A 419 20.95 -20.98 13.63
CA ASP A 419 20.64 -22.08 12.71
C ASP A 419 20.96 -23.46 13.31
N TYR A 420 21.04 -24.52 12.48
CA TYR A 420 21.38 -25.90 12.90
C TYR A 420 22.78 -26.03 13.46
N THR A 421 23.71 -25.15 13.07
CA THR A 421 25.14 -25.27 13.40
C THR A 421 25.47 -24.39 14.58
N SER A 422 25.31 -24.93 15.79
CA SER A 422 25.52 -24.18 17.03
C SER A 422 26.92 -23.55 17.19
N SER A 423 27.94 -24.16 16.57
CA SER A 423 29.31 -23.61 16.55
C SER A 423 29.47 -22.37 15.68
N ALA A 424 28.51 -22.09 14.78
CA ALA A 424 28.50 -20.92 13.89
C ALA A 424 27.59 -19.79 14.41
N TRP A 425 26.88 -19.99 15.52
CA TRP A 425 25.98 -18.98 16.06
C TRP A 425 26.71 -17.68 16.41
N ASP A 426 26.18 -16.56 15.96
CA ASP A 426 26.76 -15.26 16.22
C ASP A 426 25.69 -14.19 16.32
N TYR A 427 26.00 -13.09 16.99
CA TYR A 427 25.10 -11.97 17.23
C TYR A 427 25.24 -10.94 16.12
N TYR A 428 24.14 -10.69 15.39
CA TYR A 428 24.07 -9.61 14.43
C TYR A 428 23.85 -8.26 15.14
N SER A 429 24.73 -7.31 14.89
CA SER A 429 24.60 -5.94 15.33
C SER A 429 24.72 -5.00 14.14
N PRO A 430 23.68 -4.17 13.85
CA PRO A 430 23.72 -3.25 12.73
C PRO A 430 24.83 -2.22 12.92
N LYS A 431 25.58 -1.94 11.86
CA LYS A 431 26.57 -0.87 11.82
C LYS A 431 25.94 0.45 11.35
N LEU A 432 26.71 1.52 11.42
CA LEU A 432 26.23 2.84 11.01
C LEU A 432 25.69 2.84 9.57
N ALA A 433 26.35 2.17 8.64
CA ALA A 433 25.93 2.10 7.24
C ALA A 433 24.56 1.44 7.07
N ASP A 434 24.24 0.37 7.83
CA ASP A 434 22.93 -0.28 7.81
C ASP A 434 21.81 0.72 8.18
N VAL A 435 22.02 1.45 9.29
CA VAL A 435 21.04 2.40 9.81
C VAL A 435 20.88 3.60 8.88
N MET A 436 21.98 4.14 8.36
CA MET A 436 21.94 5.32 7.49
C MET A 436 21.29 5.01 6.13
N ILE A 437 21.53 3.84 5.55
CA ILE A 437 20.85 3.39 4.32
C ILE A 437 19.35 3.18 4.58
N MET A 438 18.98 2.58 5.72
CA MET A 438 17.59 2.44 6.12
C MET A 438 16.89 3.80 6.23
N LEU A 439 17.47 4.73 6.98
CA LEU A 439 16.91 6.09 7.12
C LEU A 439 16.83 6.81 5.78
N GLY A 440 17.88 6.69 4.96
CA GLY A 440 17.91 7.27 3.61
C GLY A 440 16.81 6.71 2.69
N ALA A 441 16.42 5.44 2.83
CA ALA A 441 15.29 4.87 2.12
C ALA A 441 13.95 5.50 2.54
N PHE A 442 13.74 5.79 3.83
CA PHE A 442 12.61 6.60 4.29
C PHE A 442 12.68 8.03 3.72
N GLY A 443 13.87 8.62 3.66
CA GLY A 443 14.09 9.91 3.01
C GLY A 443 13.70 9.91 1.54
N LEU A 444 14.03 8.86 0.79
CA LEU A 444 13.62 8.65 -0.60
C LEU A 444 12.09 8.59 -0.72
N PHE A 445 11.47 7.74 0.08
CA PHE A 445 10.02 7.55 0.09
C PHE A 445 9.27 8.86 0.35
N PHE A 446 9.60 9.57 1.42
CA PHE A 446 8.94 10.83 1.78
C PHE A 446 9.24 11.98 0.82
N THR A 447 10.44 12.01 0.21
CA THR A 447 10.78 12.98 -0.84
C THR A 447 9.89 12.78 -2.07
N LEU A 448 9.77 11.53 -2.55
CA LEU A 448 8.90 11.19 -3.69
C LEU A 448 7.43 11.51 -3.38
N PHE A 449 6.97 11.21 -2.16
CA PHE A 449 5.61 11.53 -1.74
C PHE A 449 5.35 13.04 -1.66
N ALA A 450 6.31 13.84 -1.17
CA ALA A 450 6.21 15.29 -1.15
C ALA A 450 6.14 15.89 -2.56
N LEU A 451 6.94 15.35 -3.50
CA LEU A 451 6.89 15.75 -4.91
C LEU A 451 5.57 15.34 -5.58
N PHE A 452 5.05 14.14 -5.29
CA PHE A 452 3.73 13.72 -5.75
C PHE A 452 2.65 14.69 -5.29
N CYS A 453 2.57 15.01 -4.01
CA CYS A 453 1.60 15.96 -3.47
C CYS A 453 1.71 17.36 -4.13
N ARG A 454 2.88 17.72 -4.62
CA ARG A 454 3.13 19.03 -5.22
C ARG A 454 2.80 19.13 -6.70
N PHE A 455 3.04 18.06 -7.45
CA PHE A 455 3.00 18.10 -8.92
C PHE A 455 1.88 17.27 -9.53
N LEU A 456 1.29 16.34 -8.79
CA LEU A 456 0.27 15.41 -9.29
C LEU A 456 -1.03 15.51 -8.49
N PRO A 457 -2.17 15.15 -9.07
CA PRO A 457 -3.46 15.24 -8.40
C PRO A 457 -3.54 14.23 -7.25
N PHE A 458 -3.65 14.73 -6.02
CA PHE A 458 -3.66 13.92 -4.81
C PHE A 458 -4.91 13.03 -4.66
N ILE A 459 -6.03 13.45 -5.24
CA ILE A 459 -7.33 12.74 -5.24
C ILE A 459 -7.75 12.47 -6.67
N ALA A 460 -8.39 11.33 -6.92
CA ALA A 460 -8.99 10.97 -8.20
C ALA A 460 -10.27 11.77 -8.45
N MET A 461 -10.16 12.94 -9.09
CA MET A 461 -11.28 13.87 -9.30
C MET A 461 -12.45 13.24 -10.06
N SER A 462 -12.15 12.47 -11.10
CA SER A 462 -13.16 11.79 -11.91
C SER A 462 -13.98 10.78 -11.10
N GLU A 463 -13.35 9.99 -10.24
CA GLU A 463 -14.02 8.98 -9.42
C GLU A 463 -14.84 9.63 -8.28
N VAL A 464 -14.30 10.67 -7.62
CA VAL A 464 -15.00 11.39 -6.56
C VAL A 464 -16.25 12.10 -7.09
N ARG A 465 -16.19 12.65 -8.31
CA ARG A 465 -17.37 13.23 -8.97
C ARG A 465 -18.47 12.19 -9.24
N GLY A 466 -18.08 10.96 -9.62
CA GLY A 466 -19.00 9.84 -9.75
C GLY A 466 -19.74 9.53 -8.44
N VAL A 467 -19.02 9.51 -7.32
CA VAL A 467 -19.63 9.30 -5.99
C VAL A 467 -20.61 10.44 -5.62
N LEU A 468 -20.27 11.69 -5.93
CA LEU A 468 -21.19 12.82 -5.70
C LEU A 468 -22.49 12.68 -6.50
N ALA A 469 -22.39 12.30 -7.78
CA ALA A 469 -23.58 12.08 -8.62
C ALA A 469 -24.47 10.97 -8.02
N ASP A 470 -23.88 9.86 -7.61
CA ASP A 470 -24.60 8.75 -6.96
C ASP A 470 -25.26 9.17 -5.64
N GLN A 471 -24.60 9.99 -4.83
CA GLN A 471 -25.19 10.53 -3.60
C GLN A 471 -26.36 11.48 -3.88
N ALA A 472 -26.24 12.34 -4.91
CA ALA A 472 -27.31 13.23 -5.33
C ALA A 472 -28.56 12.45 -5.80
N HIS A 473 -28.36 11.41 -6.63
CA HIS A 473 -29.44 10.52 -7.07
C HIS A 473 -30.12 9.79 -5.89
N SER A 474 -29.32 9.28 -4.96
CA SER A 474 -29.85 8.58 -3.76
C SER A 474 -30.67 9.52 -2.87
N ARG A 475 -30.23 10.75 -2.69
CA ARG A 475 -30.98 11.78 -1.92
C ARG A 475 -32.30 12.15 -2.61
N ALA A 476 -32.28 12.36 -3.93
CA ALA A 476 -33.47 12.65 -4.70
C ALA A 476 -34.50 11.52 -4.64
N ALA A 477 -34.06 10.26 -4.77
CA ALA A 477 -34.91 9.10 -4.64
C ALA A 477 -35.51 8.95 -3.23
N ALA A 478 -34.75 9.23 -2.17
CA ALA A 478 -35.23 9.21 -0.79
C ALA A 478 -36.29 10.31 -0.54
N SER A 479 -36.05 11.52 -1.05
CA SER A 479 -37.01 12.62 -0.96
C SER A 479 -38.33 12.32 -1.69
N ALA A 480 -38.25 11.72 -2.88
CA ALA A 480 -39.44 11.31 -3.64
C ALA A 480 -40.26 10.21 -2.92
N ARG A 481 -39.61 9.26 -2.26
CA ARG A 481 -40.28 8.23 -1.42
C ARG A 481 -41.00 8.86 -0.23
N HIS A 482 -40.35 9.75 0.52
CA HIS A 482 -40.98 10.42 1.66
C HIS A 482 -42.17 11.30 1.24
N SER A 483 -42.09 11.99 0.10
CA SER A 483 -43.20 12.75 -0.41
C SER A 483 -44.39 11.88 -0.86
N SER A 484 -44.14 10.71 -1.45
CA SER A 484 -45.16 9.73 -1.81
C SER A 484 -45.83 9.06 -0.59
N GLU A 485 -45.07 8.74 0.45
CA GLU A 485 -45.56 8.20 1.73
C GLU A 485 -46.44 9.24 2.44
N ALA A 486 -45.98 10.49 2.53
CA ALA A 486 -46.78 11.59 3.11
C ALA A 486 -48.09 11.88 2.35
N ALA A 487 -48.07 11.74 1.02
CA ALA A 487 -49.28 11.88 0.19
C ALA A 487 -50.26 10.71 0.39
N ALA A 488 -49.72 9.47 0.55
CA ALA A 488 -50.55 8.31 0.83
C ALA A 488 -51.21 8.33 2.22
N ASP A 489 -50.44 8.78 3.25
CA ASP A 489 -50.98 8.95 4.61
C ASP A 489 -52.04 10.06 4.67
N SER A 490 -51.89 11.14 3.92
CA SER A 490 -52.91 12.19 3.84
C SER A 490 -54.19 11.75 3.10
N ALA A 491 -54.08 10.81 2.15
CA ALA A 491 -55.23 10.23 1.43
C ALA A 491 -55.97 9.14 2.21
N SER A 492 -55.32 8.47 3.17
CA SER A 492 -55.90 7.43 4.01
C SER A 492 -56.58 7.97 5.28
N GLY A 493 -56.35 9.26 5.65
CA GLY A 493 -56.90 9.91 6.83
C GLY A 493 -58.13 10.80 6.54
N SER A 494 -58.59 10.84 5.28
CA SER A 494 -59.86 11.48 4.86
C SER A 494 -60.94 10.45 4.52
#